data_b37e7fbeadf393cfb76fadbee6fe4048
#
_entry.id   b37e7fbeadf393cfb76fadbee6fe4048
#
_cell.length_a   1.000
_cell.length_b   1.000
_cell.length_c   1.000
_cell.angle_alpha   90.00
_cell.angle_beta   90.00
_cell.angle_gamma   90.00
#
_symmetry.space_group_name_H-M   'P 1'
#
loop_
_entity.id
_entity.type
_entity.pdbx_description
1 polymer ?
#
loop_
_entity_poly.entity_id
_entity_poly.type
_entity_poly.pdbx_seq_one_letter_code
_entity_poly.pdbx_strand_id
1 'polypeptide(L)'
;MNQKVLQTLEFDKIINILTGYATTELGKLMCANLKPMTEEADILNAQDQTQDALTRIYKRGNVSFFGVSDLSPSLARLKMRGTLGTGELLDIARVLESVKNAVSYGVRMEDDLEADSLDELFESLVPLDDLLHEIRRCIISEEEISDDASSTLKHIRRAMKQTNQKIHTQLTTLVSSASNQDKLQDAIVTMRNGRYCIPVKQEYRSSFQGMIHDQSASGNTLFIEPMSVVTLNNELKELEGKEQSEIEHILSILSEQASYGVDDLAHNQKTLVLLDFIFAKAKYAKDIDASKPIFREDGIINIRSEERRVGKECRSRWSPYH
;
A
#
# COMPACT_ATOMS: atom_id res chain seq x y z
N MET A 1 0.28 -2.38 -37.18
CA MET A 1 1.35 -1.47 -37.64
C MET A 1 2.68 -2.20 -37.65
N ASN A 2 3.57 -1.97 -38.62
CA ASN A 2 4.85 -2.68 -38.72
C ASN A 2 5.83 -2.16 -37.65
N GLN A 3 6.51 -3.05 -36.91
CA GLN A 3 7.46 -2.71 -35.85
C GLN A 3 8.59 -1.79 -36.35
N LYS A 4 9.04 -1.97 -37.61
CA LYS A 4 10.04 -1.12 -38.23
C LYS A 4 9.59 0.34 -38.36
N VAL A 5 8.29 0.57 -38.62
CA VAL A 5 7.71 1.92 -38.69
C VAL A 5 7.72 2.59 -37.31
N LEU A 6 7.35 1.86 -36.27
CA LEU A 6 7.37 2.37 -34.90
C LEU A 6 8.79 2.76 -34.46
N GLN A 7 9.79 1.97 -34.81
CA GLN A 7 11.20 2.29 -34.54
C GLN A 7 11.67 3.52 -35.31
N THR A 8 11.27 3.65 -36.59
CA THR A 8 11.64 4.82 -37.41
C THR A 8 11.00 6.12 -36.87
N LEU A 9 9.80 6.02 -36.29
CA LEU A 9 9.09 7.13 -35.65
C LEU A 9 9.52 7.37 -34.19
N GLU A 10 10.48 6.60 -33.68
CA GLU A 10 10.94 6.66 -32.28
C GLU A 10 9.79 6.55 -31.26
N PHE A 11 8.76 5.77 -31.59
CA PHE A 11 7.56 5.60 -30.78
C PHE A 11 7.89 5.05 -29.38
N ASP A 12 8.87 4.19 -29.26
CA ASP A 12 9.40 3.65 -28.01
C ASP A 12 9.93 4.75 -27.08
N LYS A 13 10.56 5.80 -27.60
CA LYS A 13 11.01 6.94 -26.81
C LYS A 13 9.82 7.74 -26.23
N ILE A 14 8.79 7.94 -27.04
CA ILE A 14 7.55 8.61 -26.60
C ILE A 14 6.87 7.81 -25.51
N ILE A 15 6.77 6.48 -25.68
CA ILE A 15 6.20 5.59 -24.66
C ILE A 15 6.99 5.64 -23.35
N ASN A 16 8.32 5.63 -23.40
CA ASN A 16 9.16 5.73 -22.20
C ASN A 16 8.94 7.08 -21.47
N ILE A 17 8.82 8.18 -22.20
CA ILE A 17 8.53 9.49 -21.63
C ILE A 17 7.12 9.47 -20.98
N LEU A 18 6.11 8.99 -21.72
CA LEU A 18 4.73 8.91 -21.23
C LEU A 18 4.63 8.06 -19.95
N THR A 19 5.33 6.93 -19.88
CA THR A 19 5.36 6.06 -18.70
C THR A 19 5.83 6.81 -17.44
N GLY A 20 6.71 7.79 -17.59
CA GLY A 20 7.16 8.64 -16.49
C GLY A 20 6.09 9.57 -15.89
N TYR A 21 4.99 9.82 -16.61
CA TYR A 21 3.87 10.64 -16.12
C TYR A 21 2.80 9.85 -15.37
N ALA A 22 2.75 8.52 -15.52
CA ALA A 22 1.85 7.67 -14.76
C ALA A 22 2.36 7.50 -13.32
N THR A 23 1.44 7.53 -12.37
CA THR A 23 1.74 7.44 -10.94
C THR A 23 1.79 6.01 -10.45
N THR A 24 0.88 5.17 -10.95
CA THR A 24 0.70 3.78 -10.51
C THR A 24 1.53 2.82 -11.37
N GLU A 25 1.98 1.71 -10.79
CA GLU A 25 2.70 0.68 -11.57
C GLU A 25 1.81 0.07 -12.68
N LEU A 26 0.53 -0.12 -12.41
CA LEU A 26 -0.43 -0.60 -13.41
C LEU A 26 -0.68 0.45 -14.51
N GLY A 27 -0.73 1.73 -14.16
CA GLY A 27 -0.81 2.85 -15.12
C GLY A 27 0.44 2.93 -16.01
N LYS A 28 1.62 2.74 -15.42
CA LYS A 28 2.89 2.63 -16.17
C LYS A 28 2.88 1.46 -17.14
N LEU A 29 2.40 0.28 -16.71
CA LEU A 29 2.23 -0.87 -17.58
C LEU A 29 1.23 -0.58 -18.71
N MET A 30 0.16 0.15 -18.44
CA MET A 30 -0.81 0.56 -19.44
C MET A 30 -0.18 1.51 -20.47
N CYS A 31 0.62 2.48 -20.02
CA CYS A 31 1.41 3.34 -20.91
C CYS A 31 2.40 2.54 -21.77
N ALA A 32 3.16 1.63 -21.15
CA ALA A 32 4.16 0.82 -21.84
C ALA A 32 3.57 -0.12 -22.91
N ASN A 33 2.33 -0.57 -22.69
CA ASN A 33 1.60 -1.44 -23.61
C ASN A 33 0.75 -0.68 -24.65
N LEU A 34 0.81 0.65 -24.68
CA LEU A 34 0.07 1.47 -25.63
C LEU A 34 0.45 1.11 -27.08
N LYS A 35 -0.56 0.89 -27.90
CA LYS A 35 -0.41 0.58 -29.31
C LYS A 35 -1.21 1.58 -30.15
N PRO A 36 -0.76 1.87 -31.38
CA PRO A 36 -1.54 2.67 -32.30
C PRO A 36 -2.92 2.05 -32.55
N MET A 37 -3.96 2.85 -32.49
CA MET A 37 -5.34 2.50 -32.78
C MET A 37 -5.63 2.69 -34.27
N THR A 38 -6.61 1.95 -34.78
CA THR A 38 -7.07 2.02 -36.20
C THR A 38 -8.51 2.44 -36.34
N GLU A 39 -9.33 2.18 -35.31
CA GLU A 39 -10.75 2.50 -35.33
C GLU A 39 -10.94 3.99 -34.97
N GLU A 40 -11.58 4.75 -35.85
CA GLU A 40 -11.74 6.20 -35.72
C GLU A 40 -12.49 6.59 -34.43
N ALA A 41 -13.57 5.87 -34.12
CA ALA A 41 -14.36 6.14 -32.90
C ALA A 41 -13.54 6.00 -31.61
N ASP A 42 -12.68 4.98 -31.53
CA ASP A 42 -11.82 4.74 -30.37
C ASP A 42 -10.75 5.83 -30.25
N ILE A 43 -10.21 6.26 -31.40
CA ILE A 43 -9.18 7.32 -31.44
C ILE A 43 -9.80 8.65 -30.98
N LEU A 44 -10.97 9.02 -31.50
CA LEU A 44 -11.65 10.26 -31.12
C LEU A 44 -12.01 10.26 -29.65
N ASN A 45 -12.58 9.18 -29.12
CA ASN A 45 -12.88 9.04 -27.69
C ASN A 45 -11.61 9.18 -26.82
N ALA A 46 -10.53 8.50 -27.19
CA ALA A 46 -9.28 8.60 -26.44
C ALA A 46 -8.65 10.01 -26.49
N GLN A 47 -8.85 10.74 -27.59
CA GLN A 47 -8.44 12.14 -27.73
C GLN A 47 -9.32 13.08 -26.90
N ASP A 48 -10.64 12.86 -26.90
CA ASP A 48 -11.57 13.64 -26.06
C ASP A 48 -11.25 13.46 -24.59
N GLN A 49 -11.09 12.23 -24.12
CA GLN A 49 -10.66 11.95 -22.75
C GLN A 49 -9.35 12.65 -22.38
N THR A 50 -8.37 12.67 -23.28
CA THR A 50 -7.08 13.35 -23.03
C THR A 50 -7.25 14.86 -22.97
N GLN A 51 -8.07 15.43 -23.85
CA GLN A 51 -8.36 16.87 -23.89
C GLN A 51 -9.15 17.32 -22.66
N ASP A 52 -10.13 16.54 -22.23
CA ASP A 52 -10.95 16.83 -21.04
C ASP A 52 -10.10 16.71 -19.77
N ALA A 53 -9.24 15.69 -19.66
CA ALA A 53 -8.27 15.59 -18.58
C ALA A 53 -7.32 16.79 -18.52
N LEU A 54 -6.84 17.26 -19.69
CA LEU A 54 -5.99 18.46 -19.78
C LEU A 54 -6.76 19.70 -19.31
N THR A 55 -8.00 19.86 -19.73
CA THR A 55 -8.88 20.94 -19.31
C THR A 55 -9.11 20.92 -17.80
N ARG A 56 -9.36 19.74 -17.22
CA ARG A 56 -9.50 19.58 -15.77
C ARG A 56 -8.20 19.91 -15.03
N ILE A 57 -7.03 19.53 -15.56
CA ILE A 57 -5.73 19.90 -14.97
C ILE A 57 -5.55 21.41 -14.92
N TYR A 58 -5.95 22.13 -15.96
CA TYR A 58 -5.85 23.59 -15.97
C TYR A 58 -6.85 24.26 -15.00
N LYS A 59 -8.05 23.74 -14.87
CA LYS A 59 -9.10 24.29 -14.00
C LYS A 59 -8.93 23.94 -12.51
N ARG A 60 -8.58 22.68 -12.21
CA ARG A 60 -8.66 22.08 -10.86
C ARG A 60 -7.31 21.56 -10.33
N GLY A 61 -6.24 21.62 -11.16
CA GLY A 61 -4.96 21.00 -10.82
C GLY A 61 -4.93 19.48 -11.07
N ASN A 62 -3.85 18.85 -10.62
CA ASN A 62 -3.64 17.41 -10.80
C ASN A 62 -4.44 16.60 -9.80
N VAL A 63 -5.05 15.51 -10.24
CA VAL A 63 -5.55 14.44 -9.36
C VAL A 63 -4.40 13.49 -9.01
N SER A 64 -4.41 12.96 -7.79
CA SER A 64 -3.42 12.00 -7.32
C SER A 64 -4.00 10.59 -7.31
N PHE A 65 -3.29 9.65 -7.92
CA PHE A 65 -3.57 8.21 -7.88
C PHE A 65 -2.54 7.46 -7.03
N PHE A 66 -1.85 8.18 -6.15
CA PHE A 66 -0.86 7.58 -5.26
C PHE A 66 -1.51 6.56 -4.32
N GLY A 67 -0.87 5.41 -4.15
CA GLY A 67 -1.37 4.33 -3.29
C GLY A 67 -2.22 3.27 -4.00
N VAL A 68 -2.54 3.45 -5.28
CA VAL A 68 -3.20 2.41 -6.08
C VAL A 68 -2.20 1.31 -6.43
N SER A 69 -2.35 0.16 -5.78
CA SER A 69 -1.56 -1.06 -5.97
C SER A 69 -2.35 -2.13 -6.73
N ASP A 70 -1.68 -3.21 -7.14
CA ASP A 70 -2.35 -4.36 -7.76
C ASP A 70 -3.04 -5.21 -6.68
N LEU A 71 -4.36 -5.14 -6.63
CA LEU A 71 -5.19 -5.93 -5.73
C LEU A 71 -5.55 -7.33 -6.29
N SER A 72 -5.15 -7.67 -7.52
CA SER A 72 -5.58 -8.92 -8.17
C SER A 72 -5.33 -10.18 -7.33
N PRO A 73 -4.17 -10.35 -6.65
CA PRO A 73 -3.94 -11.51 -5.79
C PRO A 73 -4.87 -11.54 -4.57
N SER A 74 -5.08 -10.39 -3.93
CA SER A 74 -5.94 -10.25 -2.75
C SER A 74 -7.41 -10.48 -3.11
N LEU A 75 -7.87 -9.93 -4.24
CA LEU A 75 -9.23 -10.15 -4.74
C LEU A 75 -9.48 -11.62 -5.11
N ALA A 76 -8.49 -12.31 -5.70
CA ALA A 76 -8.59 -13.74 -5.98
C ALA A 76 -8.74 -14.56 -4.68
N ARG A 77 -7.98 -14.19 -3.64
CA ARG A 77 -8.06 -14.83 -2.31
C ARG A 77 -9.42 -14.58 -1.65
N LEU A 78 -9.94 -13.36 -1.69
CA LEU A 78 -11.27 -13.01 -1.16
C LEU A 78 -12.40 -13.78 -1.87
N LYS A 79 -12.33 -13.96 -3.19
CA LYS A 79 -13.28 -14.78 -3.93
C LYS A 79 -13.33 -16.24 -3.46
N MET A 80 -12.21 -16.75 -2.97
CA MET A 80 -12.11 -18.08 -2.37
C MET A 80 -12.39 -18.08 -0.84
N ARG A 81 -12.89 -16.99 -0.29
CA ARG A 81 -13.13 -16.78 1.14
C ARG A 81 -11.88 -16.97 2.01
N GLY A 82 -10.71 -16.63 1.47
CA GLY A 82 -9.45 -16.63 2.20
C GLY A 82 -9.28 -15.36 3.02
N THR A 83 -8.55 -15.48 4.13
CA THR A 83 -8.20 -14.34 4.98
C THR A 83 -7.00 -13.59 4.39
N LEU A 84 -7.07 -12.27 4.39
CA LEU A 84 -5.99 -11.37 4.00
C LEU A 84 -5.13 -10.99 5.21
N GLY A 85 -3.87 -10.70 4.96
CA GLY A 85 -2.97 -10.13 5.95
C GLY A 85 -3.15 -8.62 6.13
N THR A 86 -2.49 -8.06 7.14
CA THR A 86 -2.51 -6.62 7.44
C THR A 86 -2.09 -5.76 6.24
N GLY A 87 -0.99 -6.11 5.56
CA GLY A 87 -0.49 -5.40 4.40
C GLY A 87 -1.50 -5.38 3.25
N GLU A 88 -2.12 -6.53 2.94
CA GLU A 88 -3.12 -6.65 1.88
C GLU A 88 -4.39 -5.81 2.16
N LEU A 89 -4.84 -5.79 3.42
CA LEU A 89 -5.97 -4.94 3.85
C LEU A 89 -5.61 -3.45 3.80
N LEU A 90 -4.38 -3.08 4.16
CA LEU A 90 -3.89 -1.71 4.02
C LEU A 90 -3.77 -1.28 2.54
N ASP A 91 -3.43 -2.20 1.63
CA ASP A 91 -3.46 -1.92 0.19
C ASP A 91 -4.87 -1.62 -0.29
N ILE A 92 -5.87 -2.40 0.15
CA ILE A 92 -7.29 -2.11 -0.11
C ILE A 92 -7.66 -0.73 0.43
N ALA A 93 -7.28 -0.40 1.66
CA ALA A 93 -7.57 0.91 2.24
C ALA A 93 -6.95 2.06 1.43
N ARG A 94 -5.70 1.92 0.96
CA ARG A 94 -5.04 2.92 0.10
C ARG A 94 -5.77 3.12 -1.23
N VAL A 95 -6.24 2.04 -1.84
CA VAL A 95 -7.04 2.13 -3.07
C VAL A 95 -8.37 2.84 -2.81
N LEU A 96 -9.06 2.52 -1.70
CA LEU A 96 -10.31 3.18 -1.32
C LEU A 96 -10.13 4.68 -0.99
N GLU A 97 -9.02 5.07 -0.37
CA GLU A 97 -8.65 6.48 -0.19
C GLU A 97 -8.47 7.19 -1.53
N SER A 98 -7.82 6.52 -2.50
CA SER A 98 -7.65 7.04 -3.86
C SER A 98 -9.00 7.16 -4.58
N VAL A 99 -9.93 6.22 -4.38
CA VAL A 99 -11.31 6.30 -4.88
C VAL A 99 -12.01 7.55 -4.31
N LYS A 100 -11.95 7.74 -3.00
CA LYS A 100 -12.57 8.89 -2.34
C LYS A 100 -12.03 10.23 -2.86
N ASN A 101 -10.71 10.31 -3.04
CA ASN A 101 -10.06 11.48 -3.62
C ASN A 101 -10.48 11.71 -5.08
N ALA A 102 -10.56 10.64 -5.88
CA ALA A 102 -10.98 10.72 -7.26
C ALA A 102 -12.46 11.13 -7.39
N VAL A 103 -13.35 10.55 -6.59
CA VAL A 103 -14.77 10.95 -6.54
C VAL A 103 -14.89 12.43 -6.19
N SER A 104 -14.18 12.91 -5.16
CA SER A 104 -14.19 14.33 -4.78
C SER A 104 -13.65 15.25 -5.90
N TYR A 105 -12.63 14.80 -6.63
CA TYR A 105 -12.11 15.53 -7.78
C TYR A 105 -13.09 15.51 -8.97
N GLY A 106 -13.84 14.43 -9.16
CA GLY A 106 -14.81 14.24 -10.22
C GLY A 106 -16.07 15.10 -10.09
N VAL A 107 -16.41 15.56 -8.88
CA VAL A 107 -17.60 16.40 -8.66
C VAL A 107 -17.57 17.62 -9.56
N ARG A 108 -18.67 17.86 -10.29
CA ARG A 108 -18.79 19.03 -11.16
C ARG A 108 -18.80 20.32 -10.33
N MET A 109 -18.12 21.35 -10.85
CA MET A 109 -18.20 22.70 -10.30
C MET A 109 -19.37 23.46 -10.92
N GLU A 110 -19.84 24.50 -10.25
CA GLU A 110 -20.94 25.36 -10.75
C GLU A 110 -20.65 25.98 -12.12
N ASP A 111 -19.35 26.16 -12.45
CA ASP A 111 -18.90 26.72 -13.74
C ASP A 111 -18.76 25.67 -14.86
N ASP A 112 -18.98 24.38 -14.57
CA ASP A 112 -18.93 23.33 -15.59
C ASP A 112 -20.28 23.20 -16.29
N LEU A 113 -20.43 23.89 -17.42
CA LEU A 113 -21.69 24.02 -18.16
C LEU A 113 -22.11 22.71 -18.87
N GLU A 114 -21.15 21.87 -19.27
CA GLU A 114 -21.38 20.65 -20.04
C GLU A 114 -20.70 19.43 -19.41
N ALA A 115 -21.27 18.23 -19.65
CA ALA A 115 -20.64 16.96 -19.30
C ALA A 115 -19.40 16.74 -20.17
N ASP A 116 -18.33 16.22 -19.57
CA ASP A 116 -17.12 15.82 -20.31
C ASP A 116 -17.02 14.27 -20.38
N SER A 117 -16.11 13.78 -21.21
CA SER A 117 -15.92 12.34 -21.46
C SER A 117 -15.40 11.55 -20.24
N LEU A 118 -15.01 12.22 -19.14
CA LEU A 118 -14.50 11.60 -17.93
C LEU A 118 -15.53 11.49 -16.80
N ASP A 119 -16.65 12.21 -16.89
CA ASP A 119 -17.68 12.22 -15.85
C ASP A 119 -18.14 10.80 -15.51
N GLU A 120 -18.47 9.99 -16.52
CA GLU A 120 -18.93 8.61 -16.34
C GLU A 120 -17.86 7.75 -15.59
N LEU A 121 -16.58 7.96 -15.88
CA LEU A 121 -15.51 7.23 -15.18
C LEU A 121 -15.44 7.61 -13.70
N PHE A 122 -15.53 8.89 -13.37
CA PHE A 122 -15.52 9.33 -11.97
C PHE A 122 -16.79 8.94 -11.22
N GLU A 123 -17.96 9.02 -11.86
CA GLU A 123 -19.24 8.64 -11.30
C GLU A 123 -19.38 7.12 -11.12
N SER A 124 -18.68 6.31 -11.90
CA SER A 124 -18.68 4.85 -11.78
C SER A 124 -17.89 4.33 -10.57
N LEU A 125 -17.07 5.18 -9.93
CA LEU A 125 -16.31 4.79 -8.74
C LEU A 125 -17.24 4.59 -7.55
N VAL A 126 -17.06 3.48 -6.84
CA VAL A 126 -17.87 3.08 -5.69
C VAL A 126 -17.08 3.26 -4.41
N PRO A 127 -17.29 4.33 -3.62
CA PRO A 127 -16.68 4.48 -2.31
C PRO A 127 -17.23 3.41 -1.35
N LEU A 128 -16.35 2.65 -0.73
CA LEU A 128 -16.68 1.70 0.33
C LEU A 128 -16.21 2.28 1.66
N ASP A 129 -16.83 3.41 2.07
CA ASP A 129 -16.39 4.21 3.23
C ASP A 129 -16.42 3.40 4.52
N ASP A 130 -17.42 2.53 4.72
CA ASP A 130 -17.53 1.69 5.93
C ASP A 130 -16.35 0.70 6.00
N LEU A 131 -16.00 0.05 4.90
CA LEU A 131 -14.86 -0.86 4.83
C LEU A 131 -13.55 -0.12 5.07
N LEU A 132 -13.36 1.04 4.44
CA LEU A 132 -12.18 1.87 4.63
C LEU A 132 -12.04 2.27 6.10
N HIS A 133 -13.13 2.73 6.72
CA HIS A 133 -13.15 3.14 8.12
C HIS A 133 -12.77 1.98 9.05
N GLU A 134 -13.36 0.79 8.84
CA GLU A 134 -13.09 -0.38 9.67
C GLU A 134 -11.63 -0.87 9.52
N ILE A 135 -11.10 -0.92 8.31
CA ILE A 135 -9.68 -1.27 8.11
C ILE A 135 -8.78 -0.29 8.86
N ARG A 136 -8.98 1.02 8.70
CA ARG A 136 -8.17 2.06 9.34
C ARG A 136 -8.33 2.11 10.86
N ARG A 137 -9.51 1.77 11.38
CA ARG A 137 -9.76 1.65 12.82
C ARG A 137 -9.00 0.47 13.43
N CYS A 138 -8.94 -0.65 12.71
CA CYS A 138 -8.35 -1.89 13.22
C CYS A 138 -6.85 -2.00 12.97
N ILE A 139 -6.33 -1.48 11.86
CA ILE A 139 -4.94 -1.69 11.43
C ILE A 139 -4.18 -0.36 11.41
N ILE A 140 -3.17 -0.23 12.27
CA ILE A 140 -2.31 0.96 12.36
C ILE A 140 -1.18 0.87 11.32
N SER A 141 -0.53 -0.29 11.24
CA SER A 141 0.57 -0.58 10.31
C SER A 141 0.59 -2.06 9.92
N GLU A 142 1.50 -2.44 9.04
CA GLU A 142 1.65 -3.86 8.64
C GLU A 142 1.97 -4.78 9.81
N GLU A 143 2.59 -4.25 10.85
CA GLU A 143 3.03 -5.01 12.04
C GLU A 143 2.12 -4.77 13.26
N GLU A 144 1.18 -3.82 13.20
CA GLU A 144 0.44 -3.37 14.38
C GLU A 144 -1.07 -3.29 14.14
N ILE A 145 -1.80 -4.08 14.95
CA ILE A 145 -3.26 -4.01 15.09
C ILE A 145 -3.60 -3.11 16.28
N SER A 146 -4.56 -2.22 16.10
CA SER A 146 -5.04 -1.30 17.14
C SER A 146 -5.66 -2.04 18.33
N ASP A 147 -5.43 -1.52 19.53
CA ASP A 147 -6.14 -2.00 20.73
C ASP A 147 -7.66 -1.82 20.63
N ASP A 148 -8.10 -0.83 19.85
CA ASP A 148 -9.52 -0.55 19.63
C ASP A 148 -10.12 -1.41 18.50
N ALA A 149 -9.35 -2.31 17.89
CA ALA A 149 -9.85 -3.25 16.88
C ALA A 149 -10.91 -4.19 17.48
N SER A 150 -10.72 -4.67 18.73
CA SER A 150 -11.75 -5.39 19.47
C SER A 150 -11.63 -5.17 20.97
N SER A 151 -12.74 -5.29 21.69
CA SER A 151 -12.75 -5.25 23.16
C SER A 151 -11.96 -6.41 23.76
N THR A 152 -11.98 -7.57 23.11
CA THR A 152 -11.25 -8.78 23.52
C THR A 152 -9.75 -8.55 23.43
N LEU A 153 -9.24 -8.02 22.31
CA LEU A 153 -7.82 -7.71 22.12
C LEU A 153 -7.32 -6.71 23.18
N LYS A 154 -8.09 -5.65 23.40
CA LYS A 154 -7.79 -4.65 24.45
C LYS A 154 -7.71 -5.27 25.84
N HIS A 155 -8.61 -6.19 26.16
CA HIS A 155 -8.58 -6.94 27.43
C HIS A 155 -7.35 -7.83 27.56
N ILE A 156 -7.02 -8.60 26.50
CA ILE A 156 -5.86 -9.48 26.47
C ILE A 156 -4.58 -8.68 26.68
N ARG A 157 -4.37 -7.61 25.93
CA ARG A 157 -3.16 -6.76 26.02
C ARG A 157 -3.02 -6.09 27.39
N ARG A 158 -4.15 -5.67 27.98
CA ARG A 158 -4.17 -5.15 29.34
C ARG A 158 -3.75 -6.21 30.35
N ALA A 159 -4.25 -7.44 30.22
CA ALA A 159 -3.86 -8.55 31.07
C ALA A 159 -2.38 -8.91 30.91
N MET A 160 -1.87 -8.95 29.66
CA MET A 160 -0.44 -9.16 29.39
C MET A 160 0.44 -8.09 30.06
N LYS A 161 0.06 -6.82 29.95
CA LYS A 161 0.79 -5.71 30.61
C LYS A 161 0.81 -5.87 32.12
N GLN A 162 -0.31 -6.25 32.73
CA GLN A 162 -0.41 -6.48 34.17
C GLN A 162 0.43 -7.69 34.63
N THR A 163 0.39 -8.78 33.87
CA THR A 163 1.17 -10.00 34.16
C THR A 163 2.65 -9.74 34.01
N ASN A 164 3.09 -9.04 32.95
CA ASN A 164 4.45 -8.57 32.78
C ASN A 164 4.93 -7.74 33.97
N GLN A 165 4.11 -6.80 34.43
CA GLN A 165 4.45 -5.94 35.56
C GLN A 165 4.60 -6.72 36.86
N LYS A 166 3.74 -7.73 37.11
CA LYS A 166 3.86 -8.64 38.26
C LYS A 166 5.16 -9.45 38.20
N ILE A 167 5.51 -10.01 37.04
CA ILE A 167 6.76 -10.76 36.83
C ILE A 167 7.95 -9.86 37.15
N HIS A 168 8.01 -8.67 36.53
CA HIS A 168 9.09 -7.73 36.77
C HIS A 168 9.23 -7.34 38.23
N THR A 169 8.13 -7.06 38.93
CA THR A 169 8.15 -6.70 40.35
C THR A 169 8.71 -7.85 41.20
N GLN A 170 8.26 -9.09 40.97
CA GLN A 170 8.73 -10.26 41.73
C GLN A 170 10.22 -10.55 41.45
N LEU A 171 10.63 -10.51 40.19
CA LEU A 171 12.03 -10.76 39.81
C LEU A 171 12.97 -9.65 40.29
N THR A 172 12.55 -8.38 40.18
CA THR A 172 13.34 -7.24 40.69
C THR A 172 13.56 -7.34 42.19
N THR A 173 12.51 -7.70 42.94
CA THR A 173 12.65 -7.95 44.39
C THR A 173 13.63 -9.09 44.70
N LEU A 174 13.61 -10.15 43.89
CA LEU A 174 14.48 -11.30 44.06
C LEU A 174 15.94 -10.98 43.72
N VAL A 175 16.21 -10.24 42.63
CA VAL A 175 17.59 -9.88 42.21
C VAL A 175 18.18 -8.76 43.07
N SER A 176 17.37 -7.85 43.64
CA SER A 176 17.84 -6.76 44.49
C SER A 176 18.08 -7.18 45.93
N SER A 177 17.66 -8.40 46.34
CA SER A 177 17.87 -8.90 47.69
C SER A 177 19.37 -9.09 47.97
N ALA A 178 19.87 -8.48 49.05
CA ALA A 178 21.28 -8.59 49.48
C ALA A 178 21.75 -10.05 49.62
N SER A 179 20.88 -10.95 50.05
CA SER A 179 21.18 -12.39 50.16
C SER A 179 21.43 -13.11 48.84
N ASN A 180 21.02 -12.52 47.74
CA ASN A 180 21.12 -13.10 46.39
C ASN A 180 22.16 -12.47 45.47
N GLN A 181 22.66 -11.27 45.84
CA GLN A 181 23.60 -10.52 44.97
C GLN A 181 24.88 -11.30 44.64
N ASP A 182 25.47 -11.98 45.61
CA ASP A 182 26.70 -12.78 45.40
C ASP A 182 26.46 -14.04 44.57
N LYS A 183 25.24 -14.50 44.49
CA LYS A 183 24.84 -15.75 43.82
C LYS A 183 24.45 -15.52 42.37
N LEU A 184 24.10 -14.28 42.00
CA LEU A 184 23.78 -13.89 40.63
C LEU A 184 25.03 -13.51 39.86
N GLN A 185 25.06 -13.77 38.56
CA GLN A 185 26.10 -13.28 37.66
C GLN A 185 25.96 -11.77 37.48
N ASP A 186 24.72 -11.32 37.27
CA ASP A 186 24.31 -9.93 37.18
C ASP A 186 22.96 -9.75 37.87
N ALA A 187 22.74 -8.62 38.53
CA ALA A 187 21.48 -8.31 39.20
C ALA A 187 20.42 -7.76 38.23
N ILE A 188 20.16 -8.51 37.15
CA ILE A 188 19.23 -8.15 36.06
C ILE A 188 18.17 -9.22 35.82
N VAL A 189 17.05 -8.80 35.26
CA VAL A 189 16.03 -9.68 34.68
C VAL A 189 16.30 -9.86 33.21
N THR A 190 16.32 -11.07 32.72
CA THR A 190 16.56 -11.39 31.30
C THR A 190 15.43 -12.22 30.73
N MET A 191 15.34 -12.30 29.41
CA MET A 191 14.41 -13.20 28.73
C MET A 191 15.20 -14.28 27.99
N ARG A 192 14.78 -15.55 28.16
CA ARG A 192 15.32 -16.71 27.43
C ARG A 192 14.16 -17.61 26.99
N ASN A 193 14.15 -17.96 25.71
CA ASN A 193 13.11 -18.79 25.11
C ASN A 193 11.68 -18.29 25.41
N GLY A 194 11.49 -16.94 25.39
CA GLY A 194 10.20 -16.31 25.67
C GLY A 194 9.77 -16.35 27.14
N ARG A 195 10.71 -16.59 28.09
CA ARG A 195 10.45 -16.62 29.53
C ARG A 195 11.36 -15.69 30.30
N TYR A 196 10.84 -15.04 31.30
CA TYR A 196 11.60 -14.21 32.20
C TYR A 196 12.44 -15.05 33.16
N CYS A 197 13.73 -14.83 33.14
CA CYS A 197 14.73 -15.57 33.89
C CYS A 197 15.68 -14.64 34.64
N ILE A 198 16.44 -15.19 35.59
CA ILE A 198 17.56 -14.53 36.27
C ILE A 198 18.86 -15.26 35.95
N PRO A 199 20.00 -14.57 35.79
CA PRO A 199 21.29 -15.17 35.53
C PRO A 199 21.95 -15.57 36.86
N VAL A 200 22.02 -16.87 37.12
CA VAL A 200 22.57 -17.47 38.37
C VAL A 200 23.93 -18.08 38.05
N LYS A 201 24.94 -17.85 38.91
CA LYS A 201 26.23 -18.55 38.82
C LYS A 201 26.01 -20.06 39.04
N GLN A 202 26.69 -20.90 38.25
CA GLN A 202 26.46 -22.36 38.25
C GLN A 202 26.64 -22.97 39.62
N GLU A 203 27.58 -22.50 40.44
CA GLU A 203 27.87 -22.97 41.80
C GLU A 203 26.71 -22.74 42.79
N TYR A 204 25.83 -21.76 42.51
CA TYR A 204 24.66 -21.45 43.33
C TYR A 204 23.34 -21.99 42.76
N ARG A 205 23.39 -22.93 41.82
CA ARG A 205 22.19 -23.55 41.19
C ARG A 205 21.18 -24.03 42.25
N SER A 206 21.67 -24.69 43.33
CA SER A 206 20.81 -25.23 44.38
C SER A 206 20.13 -24.18 45.26
N SER A 207 20.62 -22.95 45.25
CA SER A 207 20.04 -21.83 46.01
C SER A 207 18.78 -21.25 45.39
N PHE A 208 18.50 -21.54 44.11
CA PHE A 208 17.31 -21.06 43.40
C PHE A 208 16.47 -22.22 42.89
N GLN A 209 15.28 -22.35 43.49
CA GLN A 209 14.28 -23.29 43.00
C GLN A 209 13.67 -22.74 41.70
N GLY A 210 13.74 -23.49 40.62
CA GLY A 210 13.22 -23.07 39.30
C GLY A 210 13.70 -23.95 38.15
N MET A 211 13.28 -23.60 36.96
CA MET A 211 13.63 -24.30 35.71
C MET A 211 14.78 -23.57 34.99
N ILE A 212 15.74 -24.36 34.50
CA ILE A 212 16.82 -23.83 33.65
C ILE A 212 16.30 -23.78 32.23
N HIS A 213 16.34 -22.60 31.62
CA HIS A 213 15.94 -22.38 30.23
C HIS A 213 17.11 -22.24 29.29
N ASP A 214 18.28 -21.83 29.82
CA ASP A 214 19.46 -21.60 28.96
C ASP A 214 20.72 -21.60 29.85
N GLN A 215 21.88 -21.72 29.20
CA GLN A 215 23.21 -21.66 29.83
C GLN A 215 24.15 -20.81 28.98
N SER A 216 25.06 -20.07 29.63
CA SER A 216 26.09 -19.31 28.90
C SER A 216 27.04 -20.25 28.14
N ALA A 217 27.68 -19.75 27.09
CA ALA A 217 28.61 -20.53 26.27
C ALA A 217 29.79 -21.11 27.09
N SER A 218 30.22 -20.42 28.17
CA SER A 218 31.24 -20.89 29.11
C SER A 218 30.74 -21.89 30.14
N GLY A 219 29.41 -22.09 30.23
CA GLY A 219 28.79 -22.94 31.25
C GLY A 219 28.66 -22.32 32.65
N ASN A 220 29.25 -21.14 32.86
CA ASN A 220 29.36 -20.56 34.21
C ASN A 220 28.09 -19.85 34.69
N THR A 221 27.12 -19.57 33.79
CA THR A 221 25.88 -18.89 34.15
C THR A 221 24.69 -19.71 33.66
N LEU A 222 23.74 -19.93 34.56
CA LEU A 222 22.48 -20.59 34.28
C LEU A 222 21.36 -19.54 34.25
N PHE A 223 20.55 -19.56 33.22
CA PHE A 223 19.35 -18.72 33.13
C PHE A 223 18.18 -19.50 33.73
N ILE A 224 17.84 -19.13 34.96
CA ILE A 224 16.81 -19.83 35.75
C ILE A 224 15.51 -19.04 35.75
N GLU A 225 14.40 -19.68 35.43
CA GLU A 225 13.05 -19.21 35.71
C GLU A 225 12.72 -19.60 37.16
N PRO A 226 12.64 -18.65 38.11
CA PRO A 226 12.32 -18.97 39.50
C PRO A 226 10.90 -19.52 39.62
N MET A 227 10.70 -20.47 40.51
CA MET A 227 9.39 -21.13 40.75
C MET A 227 8.30 -20.09 41.06
N SER A 228 8.66 -18.97 41.69
CA SER A 228 7.72 -17.89 42.03
C SER A 228 7.07 -17.21 40.81
N VAL A 229 7.70 -17.26 39.63
CA VAL A 229 7.17 -16.63 38.41
C VAL A 229 6.74 -17.62 37.33
N VAL A 230 6.93 -18.92 37.51
CA VAL A 230 6.56 -19.95 36.53
C VAL A 230 5.09 -19.84 36.13
N THR A 231 4.18 -19.66 37.10
CA THR A 231 2.74 -19.53 36.83
C THR A 231 2.45 -18.26 36.00
N LEU A 232 3.10 -17.14 36.34
CA LEU A 232 2.93 -15.89 35.61
C LEU A 232 3.51 -15.94 34.18
N ASN A 233 4.67 -16.57 33.99
CA ASN A 233 5.23 -16.81 32.67
C ASN A 233 4.34 -17.75 31.83
N ASN A 234 3.70 -18.75 32.43
CA ASN A 234 2.73 -19.61 31.74
C ASN A 234 1.49 -18.81 31.33
N GLU A 235 0.96 -17.98 32.25
CA GLU A 235 -0.17 -17.08 31.98
C GLU A 235 0.15 -16.13 30.86
N LEU A 236 1.34 -15.53 30.86
CA LEU A 236 1.78 -14.62 29.77
C LEU A 236 1.81 -15.35 28.42
N LYS A 237 2.36 -16.57 28.40
CA LYS A 237 2.42 -17.38 27.17
C LYS A 237 1.04 -17.76 26.63
N GLU A 238 0.10 -18.04 27.55
CA GLU A 238 -1.29 -18.29 27.16
C GLU A 238 -1.97 -17.04 26.61
N LEU A 239 -1.70 -15.87 27.21
CA LEU A 239 -2.22 -14.59 26.72
C LEU A 239 -1.66 -14.22 25.35
N GLU A 240 -0.36 -14.46 25.08
CA GLU A 240 0.25 -14.30 23.75
C GLU A 240 -0.46 -15.16 22.69
N GLY A 241 -0.77 -16.43 23.02
CA GLY A 241 -1.54 -17.30 22.14
C GLY A 241 -2.96 -16.80 21.87
N LYS A 242 -3.62 -16.25 22.91
CA LYS A 242 -4.95 -15.65 22.79
C LYS A 242 -4.91 -14.36 21.95
N GLU A 243 -3.88 -13.53 22.11
CA GLU A 243 -3.67 -12.33 21.30
C GLU A 243 -3.55 -12.69 19.82
N GLN A 244 -2.70 -13.68 19.50
CA GLN A 244 -2.52 -14.13 18.11
C GLN A 244 -3.83 -14.64 17.50
N SER A 245 -4.58 -15.46 18.25
CA SER A 245 -5.86 -15.97 17.78
C SER A 245 -6.91 -14.88 17.58
N GLU A 246 -6.91 -13.86 18.43
CA GLU A 246 -7.83 -12.73 18.29
C GLU A 246 -7.45 -11.83 17.09
N ILE A 247 -6.16 -11.62 16.83
CA ILE A 247 -5.68 -10.92 15.65
C ILE A 247 -6.14 -11.65 14.38
N GLU A 248 -5.97 -12.96 14.31
CA GLU A 248 -6.43 -13.77 13.18
C GLU A 248 -7.95 -13.67 12.98
N HIS A 249 -8.70 -13.63 14.08
CA HIS A 249 -10.14 -13.44 14.03
C HIS A 249 -10.53 -12.06 13.48
N ILE A 250 -9.87 -10.99 13.93
CA ILE A 250 -10.08 -9.62 13.42
C ILE A 250 -9.81 -9.54 11.92
N LEU A 251 -8.69 -10.10 11.47
CA LEU A 251 -8.32 -10.13 10.04
C LEU A 251 -9.33 -10.94 9.21
N SER A 252 -9.86 -12.02 9.76
CA SER A 252 -10.92 -12.82 9.13
C SER A 252 -12.20 -12.02 8.93
N ILE A 253 -12.65 -11.27 9.96
CA ILE A 253 -13.84 -10.41 9.88
C ILE A 253 -13.65 -9.31 8.82
N LEU A 254 -12.51 -8.62 8.82
CA LEU A 254 -12.21 -7.58 7.84
C LEU A 254 -12.17 -8.15 6.41
N SER A 255 -11.60 -9.35 6.25
CA SER A 255 -11.55 -10.04 4.96
C SER A 255 -12.95 -10.46 4.48
N GLU A 256 -13.80 -10.92 5.39
CA GLU A 256 -15.19 -11.23 5.08
C GLU A 256 -15.95 -9.97 4.61
N GLN A 257 -15.80 -8.84 5.33
CA GLN A 257 -16.38 -7.57 4.92
C GLN A 257 -15.88 -7.12 3.54
N ALA A 258 -14.57 -7.23 3.28
CA ALA A 258 -13.97 -6.91 1.98
C ALA A 258 -14.49 -7.83 0.86
N SER A 259 -14.82 -9.08 1.18
CA SER A 259 -15.33 -10.04 0.19
C SER A 259 -16.69 -9.67 -0.38
N TYR A 260 -17.52 -8.94 0.37
CA TYR A 260 -18.83 -8.46 -0.12
C TYR A 260 -18.67 -7.37 -1.20
N GLY A 261 -17.58 -6.59 -1.17
CA GLY A 261 -17.29 -5.53 -2.14
C GLY A 261 -16.24 -5.91 -3.20
N VAL A 262 -15.98 -7.20 -3.41
CA VAL A 262 -14.86 -7.65 -4.24
C VAL A 262 -14.96 -7.20 -5.70
N ASP A 263 -16.15 -7.15 -6.26
CA ASP A 263 -16.38 -6.71 -7.64
C ASP A 263 -16.27 -5.18 -7.75
N ASP A 264 -16.73 -4.44 -6.75
CA ASP A 264 -16.56 -2.98 -6.66
C ASP A 264 -15.07 -2.61 -6.49
N LEU A 265 -14.32 -3.35 -5.68
CA LEU A 265 -12.88 -3.16 -5.53
C LEU A 265 -12.13 -3.40 -6.85
N ALA A 266 -12.50 -4.45 -7.59
CA ALA A 266 -11.93 -4.76 -8.90
C ALA A 266 -12.27 -3.66 -9.92
N HIS A 267 -13.50 -3.20 -9.94
CA HIS A 267 -13.97 -2.10 -10.79
C HIS A 267 -13.22 -0.80 -10.47
N ASN A 268 -13.17 -0.42 -9.20
CA ASN A 268 -12.47 0.77 -8.72
C ASN A 268 -10.99 0.77 -9.13
N GLN A 269 -10.28 -0.33 -8.89
CA GLN A 269 -8.87 -0.45 -9.30
C GLN A 269 -8.71 -0.24 -10.80
N LYS A 270 -9.54 -0.91 -11.63
CA LYS A 270 -9.49 -0.78 -13.09
C LYS A 270 -9.75 0.65 -13.55
N THR A 271 -10.76 1.30 -12.97
CA THR A 271 -11.13 2.69 -13.32
C THR A 271 -10.05 3.69 -12.89
N LEU A 272 -9.48 3.54 -11.68
CA LEU A 272 -8.39 4.40 -11.22
C LEU A 272 -7.12 4.26 -12.09
N VAL A 273 -6.79 3.05 -12.51
CA VAL A 273 -5.66 2.79 -13.41
C VAL A 273 -5.91 3.40 -14.78
N LEU A 274 -7.12 3.31 -15.31
CA LEU A 274 -7.50 3.96 -16.57
C LEU A 274 -7.42 5.49 -16.45
N LEU A 275 -7.92 6.06 -15.37
CA LEU A 275 -7.81 7.49 -15.11
C LEU A 275 -6.35 7.93 -15.00
N ASP A 276 -5.49 7.19 -14.26
CA ASP A 276 -4.05 7.50 -14.18
C ASP A 276 -3.39 7.52 -15.56
N PHE A 277 -3.74 6.55 -16.41
CA PHE A 277 -3.26 6.52 -17.81
C PHE A 277 -3.75 7.71 -18.64
N ILE A 278 -5.03 8.09 -18.52
CA ILE A 278 -5.59 9.25 -19.24
C ILE A 278 -4.91 10.54 -18.76
N PHE A 279 -4.77 10.71 -17.44
CA PHE A 279 -4.11 11.87 -16.87
C PHE A 279 -2.61 11.90 -17.14
N ALA A 280 -1.94 10.76 -17.29
CA ALA A 280 -0.55 10.70 -17.75
C ALA A 280 -0.40 11.29 -19.16
N LYS A 281 -1.29 10.94 -20.09
CA LYS A 281 -1.33 11.55 -21.43
C LYS A 281 -1.57 13.05 -21.38
N ALA A 282 -2.50 13.50 -20.54
CA ALA A 282 -2.81 14.91 -20.38
C ALA A 282 -1.66 15.71 -19.77
N LYS A 283 -0.96 15.19 -18.77
CA LYS A 283 0.24 15.80 -18.18
C LYS A 283 1.35 15.91 -19.24
N TYR A 284 1.58 14.85 -20.01
CA TYR A 284 2.55 14.87 -21.08
C TYR A 284 2.17 15.89 -22.17
N ALA A 285 0.89 15.92 -22.58
CA ALA A 285 0.38 16.89 -23.54
C ALA A 285 0.57 18.33 -23.06
N LYS A 286 0.36 18.59 -21.77
CA LYS A 286 0.61 19.90 -21.15
C LYS A 286 2.08 20.31 -21.25
N ASP A 287 3.00 19.41 -20.95
CA ASP A 287 4.43 19.72 -20.91
C ASP A 287 5.04 20.00 -22.28
N ILE A 288 4.46 19.42 -23.34
CA ILE A 288 4.90 19.66 -24.71
C ILE A 288 4.01 20.66 -25.48
N ASP A 289 3.04 21.31 -24.79
CA ASP A 289 2.02 22.18 -25.39
C ASP A 289 1.32 21.54 -26.61
N ALA A 290 0.93 20.27 -26.46
CA ALA A 290 0.29 19.53 -27.54
C ALA A 290 -1.14 20.02 -27.80
N SER A 291 -1.53 19.98 -29.05
CA SER A 291 -2.91 20.26 -29.51
C SER A 291 -3.58 18.98 -29.96
N LYS A 292 -4.92 18.87 -29.76
CA LYS A 292 -5.70 17.76 -30.28
C LYS A 292 -5.62 17.70 -31.81
N PRO A 293 -5.18 16.57 -32.42
CA PRO A 293 -5.18 16.40 -33.85
C PRO A 293 -6.60 16.41 -34.42
N ILE A 294 -6.78 16.98 -35.61
CA ILE A 294 -8.06 16.97 -36.32
C ILE A 294 -7.94 15.96 -37.44
N PHE A 295 -8.80 14.94 -37.45
CA PHE A 295 -8.87 13.96 -38.53
C PHE A 295 -9.64 14.53 -39.73
N ARG A 296 -9.15 14.22 -40.96
CA ARG A 296 -9.72 14.67 -42.24
C ARG A 296 -9.81 13.48 -43.18
N GLU A 297 -10.89 13.42 -43.95
CA GLU A 297 -11.13 12.36 -44.96
C GLU A 297 -10.42 12.64 -46.29
N ASP A 298 -9.91 13.89 -46.50
CA ASP A 298 -9.30 14.31 -47.76
C ASP A 298 -7.87 13.77 -47.99
N GLY A 299 -7.34 12.98 -47.02
CA GLY A 299 -5.99 12.41 -47.13
C GLY A 299 -4.84 13.39 -46.99
N ILE A 300 -5.12 14.66 -46.65
CA ILE A 300 -4.11 15.70 -46.51
C ILE A 300 -3.54 15.70 -45.09
N ILE A 301 -2.22 15.58 -44.96
CA ILE A 301 -1.50 15.74 -43.71
C ILE A 301 -1.02 17.19 -43.61
N ASN A 302 -1.58 17.94 -42.63
CA ASN A 302 -1.18 19.35 -42.40
C ASN A 302 -0.55 19.42 -40.99
N ILE A 303 0.76 19.59 -40.94
CA ILE A 303 1.53 19.72 -39.70
C ILE A 303 2.00 21.19 -39.62
N ARG A 304 1.58 21.88 -38.54
CA ARG A 304 2.09 23.24 -38.23
C ARG A 304 3.12 23.10 -37.10
N SER A 305 4.38 23.49 -37.40
CA SER A 305 5.39 23.69 -36.38
C SER A 305 5.35 25.13 -35.89
N GLU A 306 5.32 25.39 -34.60
CA GLU A 306 5.63 26.72 -34.08
C GLU A 306 7.13 27.00 -34.28
N GLU A 307 7.48 27.95 -35.14
CA GLU A 307 8.87 28.31 -35.44
C GLU A 307 9.69 28.75 -34.22
N ARG A 308 9.04 29.07 -33.12
CA ARG A 308 9.70 29.50 -31.87
C ARG A 308 10.47 28.40 -31.12
N ARG A 309 10.22 27.13 -31.40
CA ARG A 309 10.90 26.00 -30.73
C ARG A 309 11.98 25.33 -31.57
N VAL A 310 12.07 25.66 -32.85
CA VAL A 310 13.18 25.20 -33.67
C VAL A 310 14.37 26.11 -33.39
N GLY A 311 15.24 25.67 -32.49
CA GLY A 311 16.55 26.31 -32.28
C GLY A 311 17.28 26.39 -33.62
N LYS A 312 18.23 27.33 -33.75
CA LYS A 312 18.99 27.64 -34.98
C LYS A 312 19.68 26.46 -35.67
N GLU A 313 19.55 25.27 -35.15
CA GLU A 313 20.21 24.04 -35.61
C GLU A 313 19.38 23.20 -36.61
N CYS A 314 18.09 23.46 -36.79
CA CYS A 314 17.29 22.82 -37.85
C CYS A 314 17.36 23.51 -39.20
N ARG A 315 18.47 24.17 -39.55
CA ARG A 315 18.83 24.58 -40.90
C ARG A 315 19.53 23.47 -41.67
N SER A 316 19.02 22.25 -41.70
CA SER A 316 19.49 21.26 -42.66
C SER A 316 18.47 21.08 -43.76
N ARG A 317 18.71 21.83 -44.85
CA ARG A 317 18.43 21.53 -46.24
C ARG A 317 17.43 20.41 -46.51
N TRP A 318 16.20 20.75 -46.72
CA TRP A 318 15.40 20.05 -47.69
C TRP A 318 15.80 20.61 -49.10
N SER A 319 16.64 19.87 -49.77
CA SER A 319 16.93 20.10 -51.18
C SER A 319 15.79 19.51 -52.01
N PRO A 320 15.18 20.27 -52.93
CA PRO A 320 14.08 19.75 -53.74
C PRO A 320 14.62 19.07 -55.01
N TYR A 321 15.55 18.14 -54.92
CA TYR A 321 15.99 17.33 -56.04
C TYR A 321 16.44 15.94 -55.55
N HIS A 322 15.65 14.95 -55.72
CA HIS A 322 15.71 13.68 -56.46
C HIS A 322 14.58 12.79 -56.00
#